data_2ac9a38d799e0561a1020d98eb225daf
#
_entry.id   2ac9a38d799e0561a1020d98eb225daf
#
_cell.length_a   1.000
_cell.length_b   1.000
_cell.length_c   1.000
_cell.angle_alpha   90.00
_cell.angle_beta   90.00
_cell.angle_gamma   90.00
#
_symmetry.space_group_name_H-M   'P 1'
#
loop_
_entity.id
_entity.type
_entity.pdbx_description
1 polymer ?
#
loop_
_entity_poly.entity_id
_entity_poly.type
_entity_poly.pdbx_seq_one_letter_code
_entity_poly.pdbx_strand_id
1 'polypeptide(L)'
;LNDLKEMDPQNEFEVENLQRKSIIMSVGEIIALIEQNNLAITANGTMFRTDKPSTLSVVLAQWFDERVEYKNAMKKAYKAGNKEEGDLNHLRQYTMKILLNSLYGATALPSFRYGSVLLSEGITLTGQRIIQDSGTFINKTAEKTLQTGKEVYEIRTTPRQRYEDCVGVVMYEDTDSCYVNAEPLLRK
;
A
#
# COMPACT_ATOMS: atom_id res chain seq x y z
N LEU A 1 -11.20 -6.55 -3.89
CA LEU A 1 -12.65 -6.72 -4.04
C LEU A 1 -13.14 -6.34 -5.45
N ASN A 2 -12.63 -5.25 -6.03
CA ASN A 2 -13.00 -4.86 -7.40
C ASN A 2 -12.66 -5.97 -8.41
N ASP A 3 -11.45 -6.53 -8.32
CA ASP A 3 -11.03 -7.64 -9.20
C ASP A 3 -11.96 -8.86 -9.09
N LEU A 4 -12.46 -9.18 -7.88
CA LEU A 4 -13.45 -10.23 -7.69
C LEU A 4 -14.79 -9.89 -8.34
N LYS A 5 -15.21 -8.62 -8.30
CA LYS A 5 -16.47 -8.16 -8.93
C LYS A 5 -16.42 -8.16 -10.47
N GLU A 6 -15.22 -8.17 -11.05
CA GLU A 6 -15.00 -8.29 -12.49
C GLU A 6 -14.96 -9.76 -12.97
N MET A 7 -14.84 -10.73 -12.05
CA MET A 7 -14.84 -12.16 -12.38
C MET A 7 -16.25 -12.69 -12.60
N ASP A 8 -16.33 -13.83 -13.31
CA ASP A 8 -17.59 -14.57 -13.43
C ASP A 8 -18.05 -15.03 -12.03
N PRO A 9 -19.28 -14.68 -11.59
CA PRO A 9 -19.82 -15.09 -10.29
C PRO A 9 -19.86 -16.60 -10.05
N GLN A 10 -19.83 -17.40 -11.11
CA GLN A 10 -19.86 -18.87 -11.07
C GLN A 10 -18.48 -19.50 -10.87
N ASN A 11 -17.39 -18.74 -11.01
CA ASN A 11 -16.06 -19.27 -10.76
C ASN A 11 -15.94 -19.70 -9.31
N GLU A 12 -15.33 -20.87 -9.09
CA GLU A 12 -15.17 -21.47 -7.78
C GLU A 12 -13.75 -21.34 -7.28
N PHE A 13 -13.59 -21.08 -5.99
CA PHE A 13 -12.32 -21.01 -5.29
C PHE A 13 -12.38 -21.84 -4.01
N GLU A 14 -11.25 -22.43 -3.66
CA GLU A 14 -11.06 -23.07 -2.37
C GLU A 14 -10.75 -22.00 -1.30
N VAL A 15 -11.63 -21.90 -0.31
CA VAL A 15 -11.48 -20.98 0.83
C VAL A 15 -11.15 -21.78 2.07
N GLU A 16 -9.97 -21.52 2.65
CA GLU A 16 -9.51 -22.19 3.86
C GLU A 16 -9.73 -21.28 5.10
N ASN A 17 -10.26 -21.88 6.16
CA ASN A 17 -10.39 -21.17 7.44
C ASN A 17 -9.14 -21.36 8.33
N LEU A 18 -9.07 -20.64 9.48
CA LEU A 18 -7.97 -20.74 10.44
C LEU A 18 -7.78 -22.14 11.05
N GLN A 19 -8.77 -23.02 10.94
CA GLN A 19 -8.71 -24.42 11.39
C GLN A 19 -8.28 -25.38 10.28
N ARG A 20 -7.81 -24.83 9.15
CA ARG A 20 -7.41 -25.59 7.94
C ARG A 20 -8.53 -26.47 7.37
N LYS A 21 -9.77 -26.03 7.51
CA LYS A 21 -10.90 -26.61 6.82
C LYS A 21 -11.16 -25.83 5.56
N SER A 22 -11.14 -26.53 4.42
CA SER A 22 -11.40 -25.93 3.10
C SER A 22 -12.85 -26.14 2.72
N ILE A 23 -13.41 -25.12 2.07
CA ILE A 23 -14.75 -25.11 1.48
C ILE A 23 -14.61 -24.53 0.07
N ILE A 24 -15.27 -25.15 -0.91
CA ILE A 24 -15.37 -24.60 -2.26
C ILE A 24 -16.50 -23.56 -2.24
N MET A 25 -16.19 -22.35 -2.68
CA MET A 25 -17.16 -21.25 -2.76
C MET A 25 -17.07 -20.58 -4.13
N SER A 26 -18.22 -20.19 -4.66
CA SER A 26 -18.27 -19.36 -5.85
C SER A 26 -17.85 -17.91 -5.55
N VAL A 27 -17.42 -17.17 -6.56
CA VAL A 27 -17.10 -15.74 -6.44
C VAL A 27 -18.27 -14.95 -5.83
N GLY A 28 -19.50 -15.26 -6.25
CA GLY A 28 -20.70 -14.64 -5.71
C GLY A 28 -20.86 -14.85 -4.20
N GLU A 29 -20.63 -16.08 -3.72
CA GLU A 29 -20.68 -16.42 -2.28
C GLU A 29 -19.55 -15.75 -1.50
N ILE A 30 -18.35 -15.67 -2.07
CA ILE A 30 -17.19 -14.97 -1.47
C ILE A 30 -17.50 -13.48 -1.32
N ILE A 31 -18.05 -12.83 -2.35
CA ILE A 31 -18.44 -11.41 -2.29
C ILE A 31 -19.50 -11.20 -1.22
N ALA A 32 -20.54 -12.04 -1.20
CA ALA A 32 -21.58 -11.97 -0.19
C ALA A 32 -21.02 -12.16 1.24
N LEU A 33 -20.09 -13.09 1.44
CA LEU A 33 -19.41 -13.32 2.72
C LEU A 33 -18.66 -12.07 3.18
N ILE A 34 -17.92 -11.43 2.27
CA ILE A 34 -17.13 -10.22 2.54
C ILE A 34 -18.06 -9.06 2.94
N GLU A 35 -19.11 -8.82 2.18
CA GLU A 35 -20.02 -7.70 2.41
C GLU A 35 -20.88 -7.88 3.67
N GLN A 36 -21.42 -9.08 3.92
CA GLN A 36 -22.25 -9.38 5.10
C GLN A 36 -21.47 -9.31 6.42
N ASN A 37 -20.19 -9.68 6.39
CA ASN A 37 -19.35 -9.72 7.60
C ASN A 37 -18.39 -8.53 7.72
N ASN A 38 -18.49 -7.51 6.86
CA ASN A 38 -17.57 -6.37 6.82
C ASN A 38 -16.12 -6.81 6.84
N LEU A 39 -15.73 -7.69 5.91
CA LEU A 39 -14.36 -8.16 5.79
C LEU A 39 -13.57 -7.27 4.81
N ALA A 40 -12.27 -7.14 5.06
CA ALA A 40 -11.31 -6.64 4.09
C ALA A 40 -10.55 -7.83 3.48
N ILE A 41 -10.35 -7.82 2.17
CA ILE A 41 -9.55 -8.81 1.46
C ILE A 41 -8.25 -8.18 1.01
N THR A 42 -7.14 -8.88 1.22
CA THR A 42 -5.79 -8.49 0.79
C THR A 42 -5.47 -9.08 -0.59
N ALA A 43 -4.38 -8.61 -1.20
CA ALA A 43 -3.98 -9.07 -2.54
C ALA A 43 -3.62 -10.56 -2.63
N ASN A 44 -3.26 -11.20 -1.50
CA ASN A 44 -3.06 -12.65 -1.42
C ASN A 44 -4.34 -13.44 -1.12
N GLY A 45 -5.51 -12.78 -1.13
CA GLY A 45 -6.79 -13.42 -0.85
C GLY A 45 -7.13 -13.61 0.63
N THR A 46 -6.24 -13.23 1.56
CA THR A 46 -6.52 -13.34 3.00
C THR A 46 -7.59 -12.33 3.42
N MET A 47 -8.60 -12.80 4.16
CA MET A 47 -9.70 -11.98 4.64
C MET A 47 -9.52 -11.62 6.11
N PHE A 48 -9.71 -10.34 6.43
CA PHE A 48 -9.60 -9.79 7.78
C PHE A 48 -10.89 -9.10 8.20
N ARG A 49 -11.26 -9.25 9.46
CA ARG A 49 -12.40 -8.52 10.05
C ARG A 49 -12.06 -7.05 10.20
N THR A 50 -13.03 -6.18 9.90
CA THR A 50 -12.88 -4.71 10.03
C THR A 50 -13.73 -4.13 11.16
N ASP A 51 -14.58 -4.95 11.79
CA ASP A 51 -15.50 -4.53 12.86
C ASP A 51 -14.78 -4.16 14.17
N LYS A 52 -13.58 -4.72 14.39
CA LYS A 52 -12.76 -4.42 15.57
C LYS A 52 -11.30 -4.24 15.19
N PRO A 53 -10.66 -3.16 15.65
CA PRO A 53 -9.23 -2.98 15.46
C PRO A 53 -8.45 -4.08 16.20
N SER A 54 -7.42 -4.62 15.57
CA SER A 54 -6.51 -5.56 16.22
C SER A 54 -5.60 -4.82 17.21
N THR A 55 -5.09 -5.53 18.22
CA THR A 55 -4.11 -4.95 19.15
C THR A 55 -2.89 -4.36 18.43
N LEU A 56 -2.40 -5.05 17.38
CA LEU A 56 -1.28 -4.55 16.58
C LEU A 56 -1.62 -3.26 15.86
N SER A 57 -2.80 -3.15 15.25
CA SER A 57 -3.22 -1.94 14.54
C SER A 57 -3.38 -0.74 15.47
N VAL A 58 -3.87 -0.95 16.70
CA VAL A 58 -3.98 0.11 17.72
C VAL A 58 -2.59 0.63 18.11
N VAL A 59 -1.65 -0.28 18.41
CA VAL A 59 -0.27 0.10 18.76
C VAL A 59 0.43 0.80 17.60
N LEU A 60 0.27 0.30 16.36
CA LEU A 60 0.86 0.92 15.18
C LEU A 60 0.31 2.34 14.94
N ALA A 61 -1.00 2.54 15.10
CA ALA A 61 -1.63 3.85 14.97
C ALA A 61 -1.06 4.83 16.00
N GLN A 62 -0.98 4.43 17.26
CA GLN A 62 -0.40 5.27 18.31
C GLN A 62 1.06 5.65 18.00
N TRP A 63 1.90 4.69 17.67
CA TRP A 63 3.31 4.96 17.34
C TRP A 63 3.47 5.83 16.09
N PHE A 64 2.57 5.68 15.13
CA PHE A 64 2.57 6.54 13.94
C PHE A 64 2.22 7.99 14.29
N ASP A 65 1.21 8.20 15.13
CA ASP A 65 0.80 9.53 15.58
C ASP A 65 1.93 10.21 16.39
N GLU A 66 2.53 9.50 17.34
CA GLU A 66 3.69 9.98 18.09
C GLU A 66 4.86 10.37 17.15
N ARG A 67 5.12 9.57 16.13
CA ARG A 67 6.13 9.89 15.11
C ARG A 67 5.81 11.17 14.36
N VAL A 68 4.54 11.38 13.99
CA VAL A 68 4.10 12.61 13.29
C VAL A 68 4.30 13.83 14.20
N GLU A 69 3.98 13.72 15.48
CA GLU A 69 4.19 14.79 16.47
C GLU A 69 5.68 15.16 16.57
N TYR A 70 6.58 14.17 16.78
CA TYR A 70 8.02 14.42 16.83
C TYR A 70 8.57 15.00 15.52
N LYS A 71 8.05 14.57 14.37
CA LYS A 71 8.44 15.10 13.07
C LYS A 71 8.03 16.58 12.92
N ASN A 72 6.86 16.94 13.42
CA ASN A 72 6.37 18.31 13.39
C ASN A 72 7.15 19.20 14.39
N ALA A 73 7.44 18.71 15.60
CA ALA A 73 8.26 19.38 16.60
C ALA A 73 9.68 19.62 16.06
N MET A 74 10.29 18.61 15.42
CA MET A 74 11.59 18.72 14.76
C MET A 74 11.61 19.87 13.74
N LYS A 75 10.61 19.91 12.84
CA LYS A 75 10.53 20.96 11.81
C LYS A 75 10.37 22.36 12.43
N LYS A 76 9.59 22.47 13.51
CA LYS A 76 9.40 23.74 14.26
C LYS A 76 10.70 24.20 14.89
N ALA A 77 11.40 23.29 15.58
CA ALA A 77 12.67 23.60 16.26
C ALA A 77 13.73 24.08 15.28
N TYR A 78 13.92 23.38 14.16
CA TYR A 78 14.88 23.81 13.13
C TYR A 78 14.52 25.18 12.51
N LYS A 79 13.23 25.44 12.25
CA LYS A 79 12.79 26.76 11.75
C LYS A 79 13.02 27.88 12.76
N ALA A 80 12.95 27.58 14.05
CA ALA A 80 13.23 28.53 15.13
C ALA A 80 14.75 28.70 15.42
N GLY A 81 15.63 27.98 14.69
CA GLY A 81 17.08 27.99 14.93
C GLY A 81 17.51 27.17 16.13
N ASN A 82 16.61 26.46 16.82
CA ASN A 82 16.91 25.60 17.94
C ASN A 82 17.37 24.22 17.45
N LYS A 83 18.67 24.10 17.15
CA LYS A 83 19.25 22.88 16.58
C LYS A 83 19.20 21.71 17.58
N GLU A 84 19.48 21.97 18.86
CA GLU A 84 19.53 20.90 19.87
C GLU A 84 18.15 20.21 20.03
N GLU A 85 17.10 20.97 20.16
CA GLU A 85 15.74 20.45 20.22
C GLU A 85 15.33 19.76 18.88
N GLY A 86 15.78 20.31 17.76
CA GLY A 86 15.60 19.72 16.43
C GLY A 86 16.23 18.35 16.33
N ASP A 87 17.47 18.20 16.74
CA ASP A 87 18.23 16.94 16.73
C ASP A 87 17.61 15.90 17.69
N LEU A 88 17.16 16.33 18.87
CA LEU A 88 16.46 15.45 19.82
C LEU A 88 15.14 14.89 19.23
N ASN A 89 14.33 15.75 18.64
CA ASN A 89 13.08 15.32 18.02
C ASN A 89 13.31 14.48 16.74
N HIS A 90 14.41 14.75 16.02
CA HIS A 90 14.85 13.91 14.91
C HIS A 90 15.14 12.47 15.40
N LEU A 91 15.90 12.32 16.48
CA LEU A 91 16.20 11.01 17.05
C LEU A 91 14.93 10.28 17.51
N ARG A 92 14.02 10.98 18.18
CA ARG A 92 12.74 10.40 18.63
C ARG A 92 11.89 9.88 17.47
N GLN A 93 11.66 10.70 16.44
CA GLN A 93 10.89 10.27 15.29
C GLN A 93 11.56 9.13 14.52
N TYR A 94 12.89 9.09 14.49
CA TYR A 94 13.65 8.00 13.87
C TYR A 94 13.51 6.69 14.64
N THR A 95 13.57 6.74 15.98
CA THR A 95 13.31 5.57 16.85
C THR A 95 11.92 5.01 16.60
N MET A 96 10.89 5.86 16.51
CA MET A 96 9.53 5.43 16.19
C MET A 96 9.43 4.78 14.82
N LYS A 97 10.16 5.29 13.81
CA LYS A 97 10.24 4.66 12.49
C LYS A 97 10.81 3.24 12.58
N ILE A 98 11.88 3.04 13.38
CA ILE A 98 12.49 1.72 13.57
C ILE A 98 11.49 0.77 14.25
N LEU A 99 10.78 1.23 15.29
CA LEU A 99 9.78 0.42 16.00
C LEU A 99 8.63 -0.01 15.07
N LEU A 100 8.10 0.90 14.26
CA LEU A 100 7.05 0.61 13.29
C LEU A 100 7.49 -0.47 12.28
N ASN A 101 8.69 -0.32 11.72
CA ASN A 101 9.23 -1.27 10.75
C ASN A 101 9.56 -2.62 11.40
N SER A 102 10.06 -2.62 12.64
CA SER A 102 10.38 -3.84 13.38
C SER A 102 9.13 -4.64 13.73
N LEU A 103 8.04 -3.97 14.09
CA LEU A 103 6.77 -4.64 14.39
C LEU A 103 6.22 -5.33 13.13
N TYR A 104 6.26 -4.64 11.98
CA TYR A 104 5.93 -5.26 10.70
C TYR A 104 6.80 -6.48 10.41
N GLY A 105 8.14 -6.35 10.53
CA GLY A 105 9.07 -7.46 10.33
C GLY A 105 8.81 -8.63 11.29
N ALA A 106 8.43 -8.34 12.54
CA ALA A 106 8.11 -9.37 13.53
C ALA A 106 6.88 -10.20 13.14
N THR A 107 5.91 -9.64 12.40
CA THR A 107 4.73 -10.39 11.95
C THR A 107 5.07 -11.57 11.03
N ALA A 108 6.21 -11.54 10.36
CA ALA A 108 6.70 -12.63 9.51
C ALA A 108 7.41 -13.74 10.30
N LEU A 109 7.75 -13.51 11.57
CA LEU A 109 8.51 -14.48 12.37
C LEU A 109 7.58 -15.52 13.01
N PRO A 110 7.82 -16.83 12.80
CA PRO A 110 7.00 -17.88 13.41
C PRO A 110 7.03 -17.90 14.94
N SER A 111 8.11 -17.39 15.55
CA SER A 111 8.27 -17.30 17.01
C SER A 111 7.57 -16.10 17.64
N PHE A 112 7.10 -15.15 16.84
CA PHE A 112 6.37 -14.00 17.37
C PHE A 112 4.95 -14.41 17.70
N ARG A 113 4.46 -14.04 18.90
CA ARG A 113 3.11 -14.41 19.39
C ARG A 113 1.98 -14.07 18.41
N TYR A 114 2.12 -12.99 17.68
CA TYR A 114 1.15 -12.51 16.68
C TYR A 114 1.67 -12.70 15.26
N GLY A 115 2.67 -13.59 15.11
CA GLY A 115 3.25 -13.91 13.80
C GLY A 115 2.24 -14.62 12.91
N SER A 116 2.15 -14.16 11.68
CA SER A 116 1.35 -14.78 10.62
C SER A 116 1.97 -14.46 9.27
N VAL A 117 2.44 -15.50 8.60
CA VAL A 117 3.01 -15.36 7.25
C VAL A 117 1.96 -14.77 6.29
N LEU A 118 0.71 -15.24 6.39
CA LEU A 118 -0.40 -14.74 5.56
C LEU A 118 -0.64 -13.23 5.77
N LEU A 119 -0.53 -12.75 7.02
CA LEU A 119 -0.65 -11.32 7.32
C LEU A 119 0.50 -10.54 6.69
N SER A 120 1.73 -10.98 6.90
CA SER A 120 2.93 -10.30 6.38
C SER A 120 2.94 -10.25 4.85
N GLU A 121 2.62 -11.38 4.21
CA GLU A 121 2.49 -11.50 2.76
C GLU A 121 1.34 -10.62 2.24
N GLY A 122 0.19 -10.65 2.90
CA GLY A 122 -0.96 -9.82 2.55
C GLY A 122 -0.64 -8.33 2.58
N ILE A 123 0.12 -7.86 3.57
CA ILE A 123 0.58 -6.46 3.66
C ILE A 123 1.49 -6.13 2.47
N THR A 124 2.48 -6.98 2.18
CA THR A 124 3.46 -6.75 1.12
C THR A 124 2.80 -6.73 -0.26
N LEU A 125 2.01 -7.76 -0.58
CA LEU A 125 1.36 -7.88 -1.89
C LEU A 125 0.29 -6.79 -2.10
N THR A 126 -0.42 -6.40 -1.03
CA THR A 126 -1.37 -5.29 -1.11
C THR A 126 -0.63 -3.96 -1.35
N GLY A 127 0.51 -3.74 -0.70
CA GLY A 127 1.37 -2.59 -0.96
C GLY A 127 1.86 -2.54 -2.42
N GLN A 128 2.34 -3.66 -2.95
CA GLN A 128 2.73 -3.78 -4.36
C GLN A 128 1.56 -3.48 -5.31
N ARG A 129 0.37 -3.98 -5.01
CA ARG A 129 -0.82 -3.72 -5.83
C ARG A 129 -1.18 -2.23 -5.80
N ILE A 130 -1.17 -1.59 -4.65
CA ILE A 130 -1.47 -0.17 -4.50
C ILE A 130 -0.51 0.68 -5.34
N ILE A 131 0.80 0.39 -5.31
CA ILE A 131 1.77 1.17 -6.09
C ILE A 131 1.57 0.98 -7.60
N GLN A 132 1.31 -0.25 -8.07
CA GLN A 132 1.02 -0.54 -9.46
C GLN A 132 -0.26 0.15 -9.95
N ASP A 133 -1.31 0.11 -9.14
CA ASP A 133 -2.57 0.79 -9.46
C ASP A 133 -2.39 2.32 -9.48
N SER A 134 -1.56 2.85 -8.57
CA SER A 134 -1.21 4.27 -8.53
C SER A 134 -0.45 4.71 -9.79
N GLY A 135 0.54 3.94 -10.23
CA GLY A 135 1.28 4.19 -11.47
C GLY A 135 0.37 4.16 -12.70
N THR A 136 -0.50 3.17 -12.77
CA THR A 136 -1.49 3.05 -13.85
C THR A 136 -2.46 4.25 -13.86
N PHE A 137 -2.93 4.68 -12.69
CA PHE A 137 -3.81 5.83 -12.56
C PHE A 137 -3.12 7.15 -12.99
N ILE A 138 -1.86 7.34 -12.56
CA ILE A 138 -1.07 8.52 -12.94
C ILE A 138 -0.88 8.56 -14.46
N ASN A 139 -0.49 7.43 -15.08
CA ASN A 139 -0.30 7.35 -16.52
C ASN A 139 -1.60 7.65 -17.29
N LYS A 140 -2.73 7.03 -16.91
CA LYS A 140 -4.04 7.30 -17.54
C LYS A 140 -4.46 8.77 -17.40
N THR A 141 -4.19 9.38 -16.24
CA THR A 141 -4.53 10.79 -15.99
C THR A 141 -3.64 11.72 -16.82
N ALA A 142 -2.34 11.43 -16.91
CA ALA A 142 -1.41 12.16 -17.73
C ALA A 142 -1.76 12.07 -19.23
N GLU A 143 -2.07 10.87 -19.72
CA GLU A 143 -2.52 10.63 -21.09
C GLU A 143 -3.74 11.48 -21.44
N LYS A 144 -4.77 11.47 -20.60
CA LYS A 144 -5.97 12.29 -20.77
C LYS A 144 -5.66 13.78 -20.79
N THR A 145 -4.69 14.23 -20.00
CA THR A 145 -4.27 15.63 -19.95
C THR A 145 -3.47 16.03 -21.20
N LEU A 146 -2.65 15.13 -21.74
CA LEU A 146 -1.85 15.34 -22.93
C LEU A 146 -2.67 15.27 -24.22
N GLN A 147 -3.68 14.41 -24.31
CA GLN A 147 -4.60 14.33 -25.45
C GLN A 147 -5.37 15.63 -25.71
N THR A 148 -5.65 16.40 -24.67
CA THR A 148 -6.24 17.73 -24.80
C THR A 148 -5.27 18.78 -25.34
N GLY A 149 -3.97 18.49 -25.44
CA GLY A 149 -2.88 19.41 -25.83
C GLY A 149 -2.20 19.17 -27.19
N LYS A 150 -2.71 18.30 -28.08
CA LYS A 150 -2.24 18.03 -29.44
C LYS A 150 -1.05 17.09 -29.68
N GLU A 151 -0.37 16.58 -28.68
CA GLU A 151 0.63 15.53 -28.89
C GLU A 151 0.25 14.27 -28.12
N VAL A 152 0.03 13.17 -28.84
CA VAL A 152 -0.29 11.86 -28.25
C VAL A 152 1.01 11.13 -27.95
N TYR A 153 1.34 10.93 -26.70
CA TYR A 153 2.41 10.02 -26.28
C TYR A 153 1.80 8.65 -25.98
N GLU A 154 2.31 7.61 -26.64
CA GLU A 154 1.96 6.22 -26.29
C GLU A 154 2.57 5.87 -24.93
N ILE A 155 1.72 5.64 -23.93
CA ILE A 155 2.13 5.25 -22.58
C ILE A 155 2.17 3.72 -22.50
N ARG A 156 3.35 3.15 -22.36
CA ARG A 156 3.51 1.70 -22.14
C ARG A 156 3.32 1.36 -20.65
N THR A 157 2.37 0.46 -20.39
CA THR A 157 1.92 0.09 -19.04
C THR A 157 2.57 -1.17 -18.47
N THR A 158 3.77 -1.55 -18.89
CA THR A 158 4.42 -2.76 -18.37
C THR A 158 5.40 -2.47 -17.21
N PRO A 159 5.26 -3.10 -16.05
CA PRO A 159 5.93 -2.73 -14.79
C PRO A 159 7.44 -3.06 -14.71
N ARG A 160 8.12 -3.50 -15.75
CA ARG A 160 9.53 -3.96 -15.70
C ARG A 160 10.36 -3.61 -16.91
N GLN A 161 10.05 -2.54 -17.63
CA GLN A 161 10.91 -2.12 -18.74
C GLN A 161 12.03 -1.19 -18.26
N ARG A 162 13.25 -1.40 -18.81
CA ARG A 162 14.42 -0.57 -18.56
C ARG A 162 14.17 0.89 -18.96
N TYR A 163 14.89 1.79 -18.32
CA TYR A 163 14.81 3.24 -18.44
C TYR A 163 14.74 3.78 -19.89
N GLU A 164 15.28 3.04 -20.85
CA GLU A 164 15.34 3.40 -22.29
C GLU A 164 14.01 3.17 -23.02
N ASP A 165 13.08 2.39 -22.43
CA ASP A 165 11.80 2.00 -23.04
C ASP A 165 10.59 2.70 -22.40
N CYS A 166 10.81 3.62 -21.45
CA CYS A 166 9.72 4.29 -20.74
C CYS A 166 9.08 5.38 -21.61
N VAL A 167 8.03 5.01 -22.34
CA VAL A 167 7.15 5.95 -23.03
C VAL A 167 5.97 6.25 -22.10
N GLY A 168 6.23 6.92 -20.99
CA GLY A 168 5.20 7.24 -20.02
C GLY A 168 5.63 8.35 -19.06
N VAL A 169 4.70 8.83 -18.28
CA VAL A 169 4.96 9.83 -17.27
C VAL A 169 5.60 9.21 -16.01
N VAL A 170 5.22 7.99 -15.67
CA VAL A 170 5.84 7.24 -14.56
C VAL A 170 7.11 6.57 -15.05
N MET A 171 8.24 6.99 -14.50
CA MET A 171 9.58 6.51 -14.87
C MET A 171 10.05 5.36 -14.00
N TYR A 172 9.69 5.38 -12.74
CA TYR A 172 10.16 4.42 -11.74
C TYR A 172 9.20 4.34 -10.55
N GLU A 173 9.01 3.13 -10.03
CA GLU A 173 8.22 2.85 -8.83
C GLU A 173 9.07 2.08 -7.83
N ASP A 174 9.02 2.50 -6.56
CA ASP A 174 9.72 1.83 -5.48
C ASP A 174 8.89 1.84 -4.20
N THR A 175 8.59 0.67 -3.70
CA THR A 175 7.92 0.36 -2.43
C THR A 175 6.65 1.18 -2.17
N ASP A 176 6.76 2.51 -2.02
CA ASP A 176 5.70 3.44 -1.66
C ASP A 176 5.76 4.77 -2.43
N SER A 177 6.55 4.82 -3.51
CA SER A 177 6.75 6.04 -4.28
C SER A 177 6.76 5.80 -5.79
N CYS A 178 6.13 6.73 -6.54
CA CYS A 178 6.20 6.81 -7.99
C CYS A 178 7.01 8.04 -8.39
N TYR A 179 8.00 7.86 -9.26
CA TYR A 179 8.77 8.96 -9.84
C TYR A 179 8.20 9.31 -11.20
N VAL A 180 7.78 10.56 -11.34
CA VAL A 180 7.06 11.04 -12.52
C VAL A 180 7.92 12.02 -13.30
N ASN A 181 8.05 11.81 -14.61
CA ASN A 181 8.58 12.82 -15.51
C ASN A 181 7.49 13.86 -15.82
N ALA A 182 7.61 15.03 -15.25
CA ALA A 182 6.66 16.11 -15.48
C ALA A 182 6.94 16.93 -16.75
N GLU A 183 8.07 16.74 -17.43
CA GLU A 183 8.46 17.53 -18.61
C GLU A 183 7.40 17.53 -19.72
N PRO A 184 6.80 16.38 -20.10
CA PRO A 184 5.74 16.37 -21.10
C PRO A 184 4.49 17.16 -20.71
N LEU A 185 4.21 17.28 -19.40
CA LEU A 185 3.06 18.02 -18.86
C LEU A 185 3.32 19.53 -18.76
N LEU A 186 4.58 19.96 -18.75
CA LEU A 186 5.00 21.36 -18.61
C LEU A 186 5.28 22.05 -19.95
N ARG A 187 5.51 21.29 -21.00
CA ARG A 187 5.65 21.84 -22.37
C ARG A 187 4.25 22.19 -22.89
N LYS A 188 3.88 23.45 -22.74
CA LYS A 188 2.70 24.06 -23.37
C LYS A 188 3.09 24.69 -24.71
#